data_72c93947693af5351d3f6930eb45abb4
#
_entry.id   72c93947693af5351d3f6930eb45abb4
#
_cell.length_a   1.000
_cell.length_b   1.000
_cell.length_c   1.000
_cell.angle_alpha   90.00
_cell.angle_beta   90.00
_cell.angle_gamma   90.00
#
_symmetry.space_group_name_H-M   'P 1'
#
loop_
_entity.id
_entity.type
_entity.pdbx_description
1 polymer ?
#
loop_
_entity_poly.entity_id
_entity_poly.type
_entity_poly.pdbx_seq_one_letter_code
_entity_poly.pdbx_strand_id
1 'polypeptide(L)'
;ASDVYKRQTLYAMASFVDKLHPLVLNIGLAIHNADWNWKNVNSPFTRLYYVTEGTAQVLISGKTQILKANHMYFIPAFTKHSYICNSYFSHYYLHIYEEHQSDSNLLDNWDFPIEIPAVEIDLALFQRLCTINPHMTLQKSDPTSYDNNYTLMQNLLKNKQRTLSDKIESRGIVYQLLARFLKRAQVKMELKDNRIEEAIHYIRKHINETIDLRVLAENSCLSKDHFIRLFKKETGDTPLKYINRKKIEKAQLILITDDMSIKNVALNLAFEDYSYFNRLFKKITGITPQEYRTSYHS
;
A
#
# COMPACT_ATOMS: atom_id res chain seq x y z
N ALA A 1 -21.69 4.29 27.55
CA ALA A 1 -21.42 4.10 26.11
C ALA A 1 -20.02 4.56 25.70
N SER A 2 -19.50 5.68 26.23
CA SER A 2 -18.18 6.22 25.82
C SER A 2 -16.97 5.38 26.26
N ASP A 3 -17.02 4.70 27.40
CA ASP A 3 -15.91 3.92 27.94
C ASP A 3 -15.74 2.52 27.29
N VAL A 4 -16.84 1.91 26.91
CA VAL A 4 -16.81 0.64 26.14
C VAL A 4 -16.26 0.89 24.74
N TYR A 5 -16.64 2.00 24.11
CA TYR A 5 -16.14 2.41 22.80
C TYR A 5 -14.63 2.72 22.83
N LYS A 6 -14.17 3.46 23.85
CA LYS A 6 -12.73 3.73 24.04
C LYS A 6 -11.93 2.45 24.27
N ARG A 7 -12.47 1.49 25.01
CA ARG A 7 -11.80 0.20 25.22
C ARG A 7 -11.75 -0.64 23.94
N GLN A 8 -12.81 -0.68 23.14
CA GLN A 8 -12.82 -1.40 21.86
C GLN A 8 -11.84 -0.78 20.85
N THR A 9 -11.79 0.55 20.79
CA THR A 9 -10.80 1.27 19.95
C THR A 9 -9.37 1.00 20.42
N LEU A 10 -9.13 0.96 21.73
CA LEU A 10 -7.81 0.61 22.31
C LEU A 10 -7.43 -0.86 22.01
N TYR A 11 -8.37 -1.80 22.09
CA TYR A 11 -8.13 -3.20 21.73
C TYR A 11 -7.87 -3.38 20.24
N ALA A 12 -8.60 -2.67 19.38
CA ALA A 12 -8.36 -2.65 17.94
C ALA A 12 -6.98 -2.04 17.61
N MET A 13 -6.57 -0.98 18.30
CA MET A 13 -5.23 -0.36 18.16
C MET A 13 -4.10 -1.25 18.72
N ALA A 14 -4.30 -1.93 19.83
CA ALA A 14 -3.29 -2.86 20.38
C ALA A 14 -3.05 -4.02 19.40
N SER A 15 -4.11 -4.58 18.80
CA SER A 15 -3.99 -5.63 17.78
C SER A 15 -3.36 -5.15 16.46
N PHE A 16 -3.29 -3.84 16.20
CA PHE A 16 -2.70 -3.27 14.99
C PHE A 16 -1.17 -3.45 14.96
N VAL A 17 -0.48 -3.10 16.04
CA VAL A 17 0.99 -3.22 16.12
C VAL A 17 1.43 -4.68 15.98
N ASP A 18 0.68 -5.61 16.60
CA ASP A 18 0.98 -7.04 16.56
C ASP A 18 0.80 -7.66 15.17
N LYS A 19 -0.05 -7.05 14.33
CA LYS A 19 -0.36 -7.52 12.97
C LYS A 19 0.41 -6.79 11.88
N LEU A 20 1.00 -5.64 12.18
CA LEU A 20 1.78 -4.87 11.22
C LEU A 20 3.19 -5.47 11.10
N HIS A 21 3.48 -6.08 9.96
CA HIS A 21 4.79 -6.68 9.68
C HIS A 21 5.47 -5.99 8.49
N PRO A 22 6.02 -4.77 8.67
CA PRO A 22 6.67 -4.04 7.60
C PRO A 22 8.03 -4.67 7.26
N LEU A 23 8.27 -4.85 5.97
CA LEU A 23 9.56 -5.24 5.41
C LEU A 23 10.14 -4.09 4.61
N VAL A 24 11.45 -3.88 4.73
CA VAL A 24 12.19 -2.98 3.87
C VAL A 24 12.43 -3.67 2.53
N LEU A 25 11.85 -3.18 1.44
CA LEU A 25 12.14 -3.66 0.10
C LEU A 25 13.34 -2.97 -0.50
N ASN A 26 13.36 -1.65 -0.43
CA ASN A 26 14.44 -0.83 -0.95
C ASN A 26 14.66 0.36 -0.01
N ILE A 27 15.92 0.75 0.12
CA ILE A 27 16.35 1.92 0.88
C ILE A 27 17.60 2.49 0.26
N GLY A 28 17.72 3.80 0.16
CA GLY A 28 18.92 4.46 -0.36
C GLY A 28 18.75 5.97 -0.45
N LEU A 29 19.84 6.62 -0.85
CA LEU A 29 19.86 8.03 -1.24
C LEU A 29 19.83 8.10 -2.77
N ALA A 30 18.90 8.86 -3.33
CA ALA A 30 18.79 9.15 -4.75
C ALA A 30 19.12 10.63 -5.01
N ILE A 31 19.85 10.89 -6.08
CA ILE A 31 20.19 12.24 -6.56
C ILE A 31 19.73 12.33 -8.00
N HIS A 32 19.00 13.37 -8.33
CA HIS A 32 18.40 13.62 -9.63
C HIS A 32 18.79 15.00 -10.17
N ASN A 33 19.01 15.06 -11.47
CA ASN A 33 19.29 16.30 -12.21
C ASN A 33 18.29 16.44 -13.35
N ALA A 34 17.03 16.82 -13.01
CA ALA A 34 15.92 16.96 -13.96
C ALA A 34 15.52 15.65 -14.70
N ASP A 35 15.90 14.48 -14.18
CA ASP A 35 15.74 13.16 -14.81
C ASP A 35 14.71 12.26 -14.13
N TRP A 36 14.07 12.71 -13.05
CA TRP A 36 13.10 11.91 -12.30
C TRP A 36 11.65 12.26 -12.72
N ASN A 37 11.29 11.86 -13.94
CA ASN A 37 10.01 12.18 -14.57
C ASN A 37 9.26 10.89 -14.95
N TRP A 38 8.38 10.41 -14.05
CA TRP A 38 7.66 9.15 -14.23
C TRP A 38 6.16 9.36 -14.17
N LYS A 39 5.41 8.72 -15.07
CA LYS A 39 3.95 8.84 -15.14
C LYS A 39 3.26 7.55 -14.71
N ASN A 40 2.11 7.71 -14.04
CA ASN A 40 1.22 6.59 -13.69
C ASN A 40 1.87 5.48 -12.86
N VAL A 41 2.83 5.82 -12.01
CA VAL A 41 3.43 4.87 -11.07
C VAL A 41 2.36 4.32 -10.13
N ASN A 42 2.32 3.01 -9.94
CA ASN A 42 1.36 2.35 -9.06
C ASN A 42 1.97 1.05 -8.54
N SER A 43 2.47 1.04 -7.34
CA SER A 43 3.24 -0.06 -6.76
C SER A 43 2.53 -0.70 -5.58
N PRO A 44 2.75 -2.01 -5.35
CA PRO A 44 2.11 -2.75 -4.26
C PRO A 44 2.76 -2.52 -2.89
N PHE A 45 3.56 -1.48 -2.75
CA PHE A 45 4.25 -1.11 -1.53
C PHE A 45 4.15 0.40 -1.26
N THR A 46 4.25 0.73 0.01
CA THR A 46 4.27 2.11 0.50
C THR A 46 5.64 2.73 0.27
N ARG A 47 5.65 4.01 -0.13
CA ARG A 47 6.86 4.81 -0.25
C ARG A 47 6.94 5.86 0.84
N LEU A 48 8.08 5.91 1.51
CA LEU A 48 8.49 7.03 2.36
C LEU A 48 9.69 7.73 1.73
N TYR A 49 9.64 9.06 1.70
CA TYR A 49 10.77 9.88 1.28
C TYR A 49 11.17 10.84 2.40
N TYR A 50 12.47 11.10 2.50
CA TYR A 50 13.02 12.20 3.25
C TYR A 50 13.81 13.06 2.27
N VAL A 51 13.37 14.29 2.02
CA VAL A 51 14.03 15.20 1.07
C VAL A 51 15.16 15.92 1.78
N THR A 52 16.38 15.77 1.25
CA THR A 52 17.58 16.41 1.77
C THR A 52 17.81 17.76 1.13
N GLU A 53 17.60 17.86 -0.19
CA GLU A 53 17.94 19.06 -0.95
C GLU A 53 17.12 19.19 -2.23
N GLY A 54 16.96 20.41 -2.72
CA GLY A 54 16.24 20.70 -3.95
C GLY A 54 14.72 20.53 -3.85
N THR A 55 14.05 20.47 -4.99
CA THR A 55 12.60 20.31 -5.09
C THR A 55 12.19 19.43 -6.26
N ALA A 56 11.12 18.68 -6.07
CA ALA A 56 10.41 17.96 -7.12
C ALA A 56 8.89 18.05 -6.87
N GLN A 57 8.10 17.44 -7.72
CA GLN A 57 6.65 17.41 -7.57
C GLN A 57 6.14 15.97 -7.66
N VAL A 58 5.11 15.66 -6.88
CA VAL A 58 4.31 14.45 -7.04
C VAL A 58 2.86 14.84 -7.33
N LEU A 59 2.31 14.27 -8.41
CA LEU A 59 0.89 14.37 -8.74
C LEU A 59 0.19 13.15 -8.16
N ILE A 60 -0.68 13.35 -7.20
CA ILE A 60 -1.38 12.29 -6.47
C ILE A 60 -2.84 12.70 -6.23
N SER A 61 -3.79 11.81 -6.52
CA SER A 61 -5.23 12.08 -6.35
C SER A 61 -5.71 13.40 -6.99
N GLY A 62 -5.15 13.74 -8.15
CA GLY A 62 -5.49 14.97 -8.88
C GLY A 62 -4.92 16.27 -8.30
N LYS A 63 -4.06 16.18 -7.27
CA LYS A 63 -3.39 17.32 -6.65
C LYS A 63 -1.89 17.24 -6.89
N THR A 64 -1.25 18.40 -7.03
CA THR A 64 0.22 18.52 -7.08
C THR A 64 0.74 18.85 -5.70
N GLN A 65 1.64 18.01 -5.19
CA GLN A 65 2.37 18.23 -3.94
C GLN A 65 3.83 18.52 -4.27
N ILE A 66 4.36 19.61 -3.73
CA ILE A 66 5.79 19.95 -3.85
C ILE A 66 6.57 19.16 -2.81
N LEU A 67 7.59 18.44 -3.27
CA LEU A 67 8.57 17.78 -2.42
C LEU A 67 9.71 18.75 -2.16
N LYS A 68 9.96 19.11 -0.90
CA LYS A 68 10.94 20.14 -0.50
C LYS A 68 11.84 19.65 0.64
N ALA A 69 12.99 20.21 0.78
CA ALA A 69 13.98 19.84 1.79
C ALA A 69 13.42 19.88 3.23
N ASN A 70 13.96 19.02 4.09
CA ASN A 70 13.60 18.87 5.50
C ASN A 70 12.13 18.48 5.73
N HIS A 71 11.54 17.73 4.77
CA HIS A 71 10.20 17.16 4.89
C HIS A 71 10.21 15.68 4.53
N MET A 72 9.30 14.95 5.14
CA MET A 72 9.04 13.56 4.81
C MET A 72 7.70 13.42 4.08
N TYR A 73 7.64 12.46 3.15
CA TYR A 73 6.46 12.21 2.30
C TYR A 73 6.07 10.76 2.36
N PHE A 74 4.74 10.52 2.39
CA PHE A 74 4.14 9.19 2.46
C PHE A 74 3.24 8.97 1.26
N ILE A 75 3.52 7.97 0.44
CA ILE A 75 2.69 7.54 -0.67
C ILE A 75 2.23 6.11 -0.38
N PRO A 76 0.93 5.89 -0.10
CA PRO A 76 0.41 4.56 0.19
C PRO A 76 0.61 3.58 -0.97
N ALA A 77 0.66 2.28 -0.65
CA ALA A 77 0.59 1.21 -1.65
C ALA A 77 -0.65 1.38 -2.55
N PHE A 78 -0.56 0.89 -3.80
CA PHE A 78 -1.64 0.95 -4.80
C PHE A 78 -2.20 2.35 -5.08
N THR A 79 -1.44 3.40 -4.77
CA THR A 79 -1.82 4.78 -5.04
C THR A 79 -1.17 5.26 -6.34
N LYS A 80 -1.99 5.51 -7.36
CA LYS A 80 -1.52 6.02 -8.65
C LYS A 80 -1.01 7.44 -8.53
N HIS A 81 0.24 7.67 -8.94
CA HIS A 81 0.89 8.96 -8.87
C HIS A 81 1.89 9.17 -10.02
N SER A 82 2.39 10.40 -10.16
CA SER A 82 3.40 10.74 -11.17
C SER A 82 4.40 11.70 -10.56
N TYR A 83 5.66 11.65 -11.01
CA TYR A 83 6.73 12.54 -10.57
C TYR A 83 7.14 13.50 -11.66
N ILE A 84 7.49 14.72 -11.25
CA ILE A 84 8.09 15.76 -12.10
C ILE A 84 9.26 16.37 -11.35
N CYS A 85 10.44 16.29 -11.95
CA CYS A 85 11.68 16.85 -11.43
C CYS A 85 12.37 17.62 -12.55
N ASN A 86 12.38 18.95 -12.46
CA ASN A 86 12.92 19.86 -13.48
C ASN A 86 14.26 20.51 -13.07
N SER A 87 14.81 20.10 -11.92
CA SER A 87 16.04 20.66 -11.36
C SER A 87 16.75 19.62 -10.49
N TYR A 88 17.78 20.04 -9.77
CA TYR A 88 18.43 19.21 -8.77
C TYR A 88 17.46 18.82 -7.65
N PHE A 89 17.47 17.53 -7.28
CA PHE A 89 16.65 16.98 -6.22
C PHE A 89 17.35 15.77 -5.57
N SER A 90 17.48 15.81 -4.26
CA SER A 90 18.11 14.75 -3.47
C SER A 90 17.19 14.29 -2.35
N HIS A 91 17.00 12.98 -2.24
CA HIS A 91 16.14 12.41 -1.21
C HIS A 91 16.53 11.00 -0.84
N TYR A 92 16.33 10.65 0.42
CA TYR A 92 16.27 9.25 0.83
C TYR A 92 14.92 8.68 0.42
N TYR A 93 14.93 7.46 -0.11
CA TYR A 93 13.72 6.67 -0.38
C TYR A 93 13.72 5.41 0.47
N LEU A 94 12.53 5.03 0.92
CA LEU A 94 12.26 3.79 1.63
C LEU A 94 10.98 3.18 1.06
N HIS A 95 11.09 1.97 0.52
CA HIS A 95 9.95 1.19 0.05
C HIS A 95 9.61 0.13 1.11
N ILE A 96 8.38 0.17 1.60
CA ILE A 96 7.88 -0.69 2.67
C ILE A 96 6.83 -1.63 2.08
N TYR A 97 7.11 -2.93 2.16
CA TYR A 97 6.14 -3.96 1.88
C TYR A 97 5.53 -4.44 3.19
N GLU A 98 4.22 -4.60 3.23
CA GLU A 98 3.54 -5.19 4.36
C GLU A 98 3.38 -6.68 4.12
N GLU A 99 4.07 -7.51 4.92
CA GLU A 99 3.97 -8.96 4.83
C GLU A 99 2.61 -9.41 5.36
N HIS A 100 1.75 -9.87 4.44
CA HIS A 100 0.39 -10.26 4.79
C HIS A 100 0.36 -11.59 5.54
N GLN A 101 0.19 -11.52 6.85
CA GLN A 101 -0.33 -12.63 7.65
C GLN A 101 -1.86 -12.57 7.77
N SER A 102 -2.48 -11.47 7.34
CA SER A 102 -3.93 -11.26 7.33
C SER A 102 -4.35 -10.59 6.02
N ASP A 103 -5.58 -10.85 5.59
CA ASP A 103 -6.16 -10.44 4.30
C ASP A 103 -6.34 -8.91 4.12
N SER A 104 -5.67 -8.05 4.87
CA SER A 104 -5.77 -6.61 4.76
C SER A 104 -4.45 -5.89 4.99
N ASN A 105 -4.15 -4.93 4.12
CA ASN A 105 -3.11 -3.93 4.34
C ASN A 105 -3.54 -3.06 5.54
N LEU A 106 -2.88 -3.18 6.68
CA LEU A 106 -3.27 -2.46 7.90
C LEU A 106 -3.13 -0.96 7.74
N LEU A 107 -2.13 -0.51 6.97
CA LEU A 107 -1.93 0.90 6.64
C LEU A 107 -3.09 1.48 5.81
N ASP A 108 -3.85 0.66 5.07
CA ASP A 108 -5.00 1.10 4.29
C ASP A 108 -6.16 1.64 5.14
N ASN A 109 -6.20 1.33 6.43
CA ASN A 109 -7.24 1.80 7.35
C ASN A 109 -7.05 3.26 7.79
N TRP A 110 -5.93 3.88 7.42
CA TRP A 110 -5.58 5.23 7.83
C TRP A 110 -5.49 6.18 6.64
N ASP A 111 -5.94 7.40 6.83
CA ASP A 111 -5.69 8.52 5.93
C ASP A 111 -4.44 9.25 6.43
N PHE A 112 -3.32 8.91 5.83
CA PHE A 112 -2.03 9.50 6.18
C PHE A 112 -1.87 10.87 5.52
N PRO A 113 -1.28 11.85 6.20
CA PRO A 113 -0.83 13.06 5.53
C PRO A 113 0.24 12.70 4.50
N ILE A 114 0.15 13.31 3.32
CA ILE A 114 1.16 13.11 2.26
C ILE A 114 2.50 13.70 2.70
N GLU A 115 2.49 14.79 3.46
CA GLU A 115 3.66 15.55 3.89
C GLU A 115 3.64 15.78 5.40
N ILE A 116 4.81 15.62 6.02
CA ILE A 116 5.09 16.10 7.40
C ILE A 116 6.46 16.76 7.45
N PRO A 117 6.65 17.79 8.32
CA PRO A 117 7.99 18.32 8.57
C PRO A 117 8.85 17.25 9.25
N ALA A 118 10.09 17.15 8.80
CA ALA A 118 11.08 16.27 9.40
C ALA A 118 11.66 16.91 10.68
N VAL A 119 12.20 16.06 11.56
CA VAL A 119 13.01 16.44 12.71
C VAL A 119 14.36 15.76 12.62
N GLU A 120 15.32 16.19 13.42
CA GLU A 120 16.73 15.76 13.35
C GLU A 120 16.90 14.23 13.35
N ILE A 121 16.15 13.52 14.19
CA ILE A 121 16.24 12.05 14.31
C ILE A 121 15.77 11.35 13.01
N ASP A 122 14.87 11.94 12.23
CA ASP A 122 14.32 11.29 11.04
C ASP A 122 15.42 11.03 10.00
N LEU A 123 16.33 11.99 9.79
CA LEU A 123 17.49 11.80 8.91
C LEU A 123 18.40 10.68 9.40
N ALA A 124 18.72 10.67 10.68
CA ALA A 124 19.56 9.63 11.28
C ALA A 124 18.95 8.22 11.11
N LEU A 125 17.62 8.09 11.22
CA LEU A 125 16.90 6.83 11.00
C LEU A 125 17.02 6.35 9.55
N PHE A 126 16.87 7.24 8.55
CA PHE A 126 17.09 6.88 7.15
C PHE A 126 18.54 6.48 6.87
N GLN A 127 19.51 7.21 7.39
CA GLN A 127 20.94 6.89 7.26
C GLN A 127 21.26 5.54 7.90
N ARG A 128 20.73 5.27 9.09
CA ARG A 128 20.91 3.99 9.76
C ARG A 128 20.30 2.83 8.99
N LEU A 129 19.09 3.01 8.42
CA LEU A 129 18.48 2.01 7.53
C LEU A 129 19.37 1.71 6.32
N CYS A 130 19.98 2.71 5.69
CA CYS A 130 20.91 2.50 4.59
C CYS A 130 22.10 1.65 5.04
N THR A 131 22.67 1.94 6.21
CA THR A 131 23.85 1.25 6.75
C THR A 131 23.56 -0.23 7.03
N ILE A 132 22.43 -0.55 7.63
CA ILE A 132 22.08 -1.95 7.98
C ILE A 132 21.42 -2.73 6.83
N ASN A 133 21.15 -2.05 5.69
CA ASN A 133 20.54 -2.64 4.49
C ASN A 133 21.35 -2.34 3.22
N PRO A 134 22.67 -2.56 3.15
CA PRO A 134 23.51 -2.11 2.04
C PRO A 134 23.13 -2.74 0.69
N HIS A 135 22.50 -3.92 0.70
CA HIS A 135 22.11 -4.66 -0.51
C HIS A 135 20.66 -4.35 -0.98
N MET A 136 19.97 -3.40 -0.33
CA MET A 136 18.60 -3.01 -0.65
C MET A 136 18.53 -1.70 -1.46
N THR A 137 19.66 -1.19 -1.91
CA THR A 137 19.73 0.02 -2.74
C THR A 137 19.25 -0.27 -4.16
N LEU A 138 18.45 0.63 -4.73
CA LEU A 138 18.03 0.55 -6.12
C LEU A 138 19.21 0.81 -7.05
N GLN A 139 19.32 0.00 -8.10
CA GLN A 139 20.34 0.18 -9.15
C GLN A 139 19.96 1.32 -10.11
N LYS A 140 18.65 1.53 -10.31
CA LYS A 140 18.07 2.57 -11.16
C LYS A 140 16.87 3.18 -10.47
N SER A 141 16.63 4.46 -10.71
CA SER A 141 15.48 5.20 -10.19
C SER A 141 14.19 5.01 -11.01
N ASP A 142 14.27 4.29 -12.13
CA ASP A 142 13.13 3.96 -12.98
C ASP A 142 12.19 2.97 -12.27
N PRO A 143 10.94 3.32 -11.97
CA PRO A 143 9.97 2.43 -11.33
C PRO A 143 9.80 1.10 -12.07
N THR A 144 9.86 1.08 -13.40
CA THR A 144 9.73 -0.17 -14.16
C THR A 144 10.86 -1.16 -13.88
N SER A 145 12.02 -0.67 -13.43
CA SER A 145 13.18 -1.51 -13.12
C SER A 145 13.09 -2.20 -11.75
N TYR A 146 12.31 -1.68 -10.81
CA TYR A 146 12.20 -2.22 -9.46
C TYR A 146 10.78 -2.60 -9.01
N ASP A 147 9.76 -2.10 -9.70
CA ASP A 147 8.35 -2.48 -9.50
C ASP A 147 8.00 -3.77 -10.26
N ASN A 148 8.96 -4.66 -10.49
CA ASN A 148 8.74 -5.91 -11.19
C ASN A 148 8.81 -7.13 -10.27
N ASN A 149 8.19 -8.23 -10.69
CA ASN A 149 8.09 -9.45 -9.91
C ASN A 149 9.46 -10.01 -9.50
N TYR A 150 10.38 -10.06 -10.44
CA TYR A 150 11.72 -10.58 -10.18
C TYR A 150 12.43 -9.78 -9.07
N THR A 151 12.44 -8.45 -9.17
CA THR A 151 13.07 -7.58 -8.17
C THR A 151 12.39 -7.67 -6.82
N LEU A 152 11.05 -7.73 -6.78
CA LEU A 152 10.31 -7.90 -5.53
C LEU A 152 10.64 -9.23 -4.86
N MET A 153 10.62 -10.34 -5.62
CA MET A 153 10.98 -11.67 -5.11
C MET A 153 12.42 -11.73 -4.63
N GLN A 154 13.36 -11.15 -5.40
CA GLN A 154 14.76 -11.06 -4.97
C GLN A 154 14.91 -10.27 -3.66
N ASN A 155 14.19 -9.16 -3.49
CA ASN A 155 14.24 -8.38 -2.27
C ASN A 155 13.58 -9.10 -1.08
N LEU A 156 12.49 -9.85 -1.30
CA LEU A 156 11.89 -10.71 -0.26
C LEU A 156 12.84 -11.83 0.16
N LEU A 157 13.52 -12.47 -0.81
CA LEU A 157 14.55 -13.49 -0.52
C LEU A 157 15.74 -12.90 0.24
N LYS A 158 16.25 -11.74 -0.17
CA LYS A 158 17.29 -11.00 0.57
C LYS A 158 16.84 -10.71 2.01
N ASN A 159 15.60 -10.29 2.21
CA ASN A 159 15.05 -10.10 3.55
C ASN A 159 15.06 -11.39 4.38
N LYS A 160 14.72 -12.55 3.78
CA LYS A 160 14.76 -13.84 4.49
C LYS A 160 16.16 -14.21 4.95
N GLN A 161 17.19 -13.89 4.17
CA GLN A 161 18.62 -14.22 4.44
C GLN A 161 19.28 -13.28 5.46
N ARG A 162 18.67 -12.13 5.78
CA ARG A 162 19.22 -11.16 6.74
C ARG A 162 19.32 -11.75 8.14
N THR A 163 20.26 -11.21 8.94
CA THR A 163 20.38 -11.57 10.35
C THR A 163 19.12 -11.18 11.14
N LEU A 164 18.86 -11.87 12.24
CA LEU A 164 17.74 -11.54 13.11
C LEU A 164 17.88 -10.11 13.69
N SER A 165 19.10 -9.72 14.04
CA SER A 165 19.41 -8.38 14.55
C SER A 165 19.01 -7.30 13.53
N ASP A 166 19.45 -7.43 12.27
CA ASP A 166 19.15 -6.44 11.22
C ASP A 166 17.65 -6.37 10.91
N LYS A 167 16.95 -7.50 10.96
CA LYS A 167 15.50 -7.55 10.79
C LYS A 167 14.77 -6.79 11.90
N ILE A 168 15.15 -7.03 13.16
CA ILE A 168 14.56 -6.39 14.33
C ILE A 168 14.85 -4.88 14.29
N GLU A 169 16.11 -4.49 14.05
CA GLU A 169 16.50 -3.08 14.01
C GLU A 169 15.78 -2.35 12.89
N SER A 170 15.77 -2.90 11.66
CA SER A 170 15.07 -2.29 10.52
C SER A 170 13.58 -2.13 10.79
N ARG A 171 12.93 -3.15 11.37
CA ARG A 171 11.51 -3.08 11.72
C ARG A 171 11.25 -2.02 12.78
N GLY A 172 12.08 -1.94 13.81
CA GLY A 172 12.00 -0.91 14.85
C GLY A 172 12.12 0.51 14.27
N ILE A 173 13.06 0.74 13.35
CA ILE A 173 13.22 2.04 12.67
C ILE A 173 11.99 2.34 11.80
N VAL A 174 11.50 1.37 11.03
CA VAL A 174 10.29 1.56 10.20
C VAL A 174 9.09 1.91 11.06
N TYR A 175 8.91 1.28 12.23
CA TYR A 175 7.85 1.65 13.17
C TYR A 175 8.00 3.10 13.68
N GLN A 176 9.22 3.54 13.99
CA GLN A 176 9.46 4.92 14.41
C GLN A 176 9.08 5.92 13.31
N LEU A 177 9.48 5.68 12.06
CA LEU A 177 9.12 6.51 10.92
C LEU A 177 7.60 6.51 10.67
N LEU A 178 6.94 5.35 10.70
CA LEU A 178 5.48 5.25 10.56
C LEU A 178 4.74 5.97 11.69
N ALA A 179 5.23 5.89 12.92
CA ALA A 179 4.65 6.57 14.06
C ALA A 179 4.64 8.09 13.90
N ARG A 180 5.62 8.66 13.16
CA ARG A 180 5.65 10.10 12.82
C ARG A 180 4.42 10.51 12.02
N PHE A 181 4.04 9.69 11.04
CA PHE A 181 2.86 9.91 10.20
C PHE A 181 1.56 9.57 10.95
N LEU A 182 1.54 8.48 11.72
CA LEU A 182 0.38 8.06 12.50
C LEU A 182 -0.10 9.12 13.50
N LYS A 183 0.81 9.91 14.10
CA LYS A 183 0.44 11.03 14.98
C LYS A 183 -0.48 12.06 14.31
N ARG A 184 -0.49 12.13 12.99
CA ARG A 184 -1.27 13.09 12.18
C ARG A 184 -2.24 12.41 11.23
N ALA A 185 -2.21 11.09 11.18
CA ALA A 185 -3.14 10.31 10.39
C ALA A 185 -4.53 10.34 11.04
N GLN A 186 -5.53 10.29 10.18
CA GLN A 186 -6.91 10.09 10.61
C GLN A 186 -7.30 8.66 10.27
N VAL A 187 -8.05 8.01 11.14
CA VAL A 187 -8.66 6.74 10.76
C VAL A 187 -9.55 7.04 9.56
N LYS A 188 -9.35 6.34 8.45
CA LYS A 188 -10.22 6.47 7.27
C LYS A 188 -11.63 6.16 7.68
N MET A 189 -12.41 7.23 7.97
CA MET A 189 -13.74 7.20 8.50
C MET A 189 -13.94 6.08 9.53
N GLU A 190 -14.06 6.42 10.81
CA GLU A 190 -14.89 5.59 11.68
C GLU A 190 -16.18 5.42 10.89
N LEU A 191 -16.37 4.23 10.35
CA LEU A 191 -17.64 3.92 9.71
C LEU A 191 -18.69 4.20 10.78
N LYS A 192 -19.54 5.19 10.54
CA LYS A 192 -20.56 5.59 11.51
C LYS A 192 -21.52 4.44 11.81
N ASP A 193 -21.46 3.40 10.99
CA ASP A 193 -22.30 2.23 11.08
C ASP A 193 -21.44 0.95 11.19
N ASN A 194 -21.41 0.36 12.39
CA ASN A 194 -20.67 -0.87 12.69
C ASN A 194 -21.02 -2.04 11.75
N ARG A 195 -22.25 -2.07 11.22
CA ARG A 195 -22.69 -3.12 10.29
C ARG A 195 -21.88 -3.07 8.98
N ILE A 196 -21.48 -1.88 8.55
CA ILE A 196 -20.65 -1.71 7.36
C ILE A 196 -19.19 -2.08 7.66
N GLU A 197 -18.70 -1.80 8.87
CA GLU A 197 -17.39 -2.22 9.32
C GLU A 197 -17.28 -3.76 9.35
N GLU A 198 -18.28 -4.44 9.91
CA GLU A 198 -18.38 -5.90 9.93
C GLU A 198 -18.46 -6.49 8.51
N ALA A 199 -19.23 -5.84 7.62
CA ALA A 199 -19.31 -6.25 6.22
C ALA A 199 -17.95 -6.11 5.50
N ILE A 200 -17.21 -5.04 5.75
CA ILE A 200 -15.84 -4.86 5.21
C ILE A 200 -14.90 -5.91 5.77
N HIS A 201 -14.97 -6.21 7.06
CA HIS A 201 -14.17 -7.28 7.66
C HIS A 201 -14.49 -8.64 7.03
N TYR A 202 -15.79 -8.95 6.84
CA TYR A 202 -16.22 -10.15 6.13
C TYR A 202 -15.68 -10.21 4.71
N ILE A 203 -15.82 -9.13 3.93
CA ILE A 203 -15.29 -9.04 2.55
C ILE A 203 -13.78 -9.34 2.52
N ARG A 204 -13.01 -8.77 3.43
CA ARG A 204 -11.56 -8.96 3.51
C ARG A 204 -11.21 -10.42 3.82
N LYS A 205 -11.89 -11.01 4.79
CA LYS A 205 -11.68 -12.40 5.21
C LYS A 205 -12.01 -13.41 4.09
N HIS A 206 -13.04 -13.10 3.28
CA HIS A 206 -13.55 -13.98 2.23
C HIS A 206 -13.19 -13.50 0.81
N ILE A 207 -12.10 -12.73 0.66
CA ILE A 207 -11.74 -12.10 -0.62
C ILE A 207 -11.42 -13.11 -1.73
N ASN A 208 -11.04 -14.34 -1.39
CA ASN A 208 -10.78 -15.43 -2.32
C ASN A 208 -12.04 -16.23 -2.69
N GLU A 209 -13.18 -15.85 -2.15
CA GLU A 209 -14.44 -16.56 -2.33
C GLU A 209 -15.43 -15.74 -3.16
N THR A 210 -16.49 -16.39 -3.62
CA THR A 210 -17.65 -15.69 -4.19
C THR A 210 -18.42 -15.02 -3.07
N ILE A 211 -18.50 -13.69 -3.09
CA ILE A 211 -19.19 -12.91 -2.06
C ILE A 211 -20.57 -12.49 -2.58
N ASP A 212 -21.62 -13.05 -1.99
CA ASP A 212 -23.01 -12.67 -2.32
C ASP A 212 -23.40 -11.41 -1.50
N LEU A 213 -23.85 -10.37 -2.21
CA LEU A 213 -24.31 -9.14 -1.58
C LEU A 213 -25.59 -9.34 -0.72
N ARG A 214 -26.36 -10.40 -0.97
CA ARG A 214 -27.53 -10.75 -0.14
C ARG A 214 -27.06 -11.20 1.24
N VAL A 215 -26.06 -12.06 1.30
CA VAL A 215 -25.46 -12.51 2.56
C VAL A 215 -24.88 -11.35 3.36
N LEU A 216 -24.20 -10.41 2.71
CA LEU A 216 -23.69 -9.20 3.38
C LEU A 216 -24.84 -8.32 3.94
N ALA A 217 -25.92 -8.16 3.20
CA ALA A 217 -27.07 -7.39 3.64
C ALA A 217 -27.80 -8.08 4.80
N GLU A 218 -28.00 -9.40 4.74
CA GLU A 218 -28.62 -10.21 5.79
C GLU A 218 -27.78 -10.17 7.08
N ASN A 219 -26.46 -10.35 6.99
CA ASN A 219 -25.56 -10.23 8.15
C ASN A 219 -25.57 -8.83 8.77
N SER A 220 -25.91 -7.82 7.96
CA SER A 220 -26.07 -6.43 8.42
C SER A 220 -27.49 -6.11 8.89
N CYS A 221 -28.42 -7.07 8.91
CA CYS A 221 -29.84 -6.88 9.19
C CYS A 221 -30.48 -5.80 8.31
N LEU A 222 -30.12 -5.72 7.03
CA LEU A 222 -30.58 -4.72 6.07
C LEU A 222 -31.17 -5.38 4.82
N SER A 223 -32.09 -4.69 4.15
CA SER A 223 -32.44 -5.05 2.77
C SER A 223 -31.25 -4.77 1.85
N LYS A 224 -31.11 -5.53 0.75
CA LYS A 224 -30.01 -5.39 -0.20
C LYS A 224 -29.83 -3.95 -0.70
N ASP A 225 -30.93 -3.28 -1.04
CA ASP A 225 -30.88 -1.90 -1.56
C ASP A 225 -30.47 -0.89 -0.48
N HIS A 226 -30.90 -1.10 0.75
CA HIS A 226 -30.50 -0.26 1.87
C HIS A 226 -29.01 -0.48 2.18
N PHE A 227 -28.56 -1.73 2.21
CA PHE A 227 -27.15 -2.08 2.39
C PHE A 227 -26.26 -1.41 1.33
N ILE A 228 -26.60 -1.50 0.04
CA ILE A 228 -25.84 -0.89 -1.04
C ILE A 228 -25.73 0.64 -0.87
N ARG A 229 -26.85 1.31 -0.54
CA ARG A 229 -26.85 2.76 -0.31
C ARG A 229 -26.03 3.16 0.90
N LEU A 230 -26.19 2.43 2.02
CA LEU A 230 -25.45 2.70 3.25
C LEU A 230 -23.96 2.45 3.05
N PHE A 231 -23.59 1.31 2.46
CA PHE A 231 -22.20 0.97 2.16
C PHE A 231 -21.54 2.03 1.29
N LYS A 232 -22.22 2.50 0.22
CA LYS A 232 -21.72 3.57 -0.64
C LYS A 232 -21.59 4.89 0.11
N LYS A 233 -22.53 5.22 0.99
CA LYS A 233 -22.47 6.43 1.82
C LYS A 233 -21.27 6.40 2.76
N GLU A 234 -21.02 5.26 3.39
CA GLU A 234 -19.94 5.09 4.37
C GLU A 234 -18.56 4.91 3.75
N THR A 235 -18.45 4.26 2.56
CA THR A 235 -17.16 3.91 1.93
C THR A 235 -16.81 4.71 0.68
N GLY A 236 -17.78 5.45 0.12
CA GLY A 236 -17.63 6.13 -1.17
C GLY A 236 -17.85 5.22 -2.38
N ASP A 237 -17.77 3.91 -2.24
CA ASP A 237 -17.92 2.91 -3.31
C ASP A 237 -19.14 2.00 -3.07
N THR A 238 -19.73 1.48 -4.14
CA THR A 238 -20.69 0.38 -3.99
C THR A 238 -19.99 -0.89 -3.51
N PRO A 239 -20.66 -1.82 -2.78
CA PRO A 239 -20.06 -3.04 -2.28
C PRO A 239 -19.33 -3.84 -3.37
N LEU A 240 -19.97 -4.03 -4.53
CA LEU A 240 -19.39 -4.77 -5.65
C LEU A 240 -18.11 -4.08 -6.20
N LYS A 241 -18.13 -2.74 -6.31
CA LYS A 241 -16.96 -1.98 -6.77
C LYS A 241 -15.82 -2.09 -5.76
N TYR A 242 -16.12 -2.06 -4.46
CA TYR A 242 -15.16 -2.25 -3.38
C TYR A 242 -14.53 -3.65 -3.43
N ILE A 243 -15.37 -4.72 -3.48
CA ILE A 243 -14.93 -6.12 -3.58
C ILE A 243 -14.01 -6.30 -4.80
N ASN A 244 -14.45 -5.84 -5.96
CA ASN A 244 -13.71 -5.96 -7.21
C ASN A 244 -12.35 -5.25 -7.13
N ARG A 245 -12.29 -4.05 -6.56
CA ARG A 245 -11.03 -3.33 -6.37
C ARG A 245 -10.08 -4.12 -5.46
N LYS A 246 -10.58 -4.64 -4.33
CA LYS A 246 -9.76 -5.44 -3.40
C LYS A 246 -9.28 -6.75 -4.00
N LYS A 247 -10.11 -7.44 -4.80
CA LYS A 247 -9.68 -8.63 -5.56
C LYS A 247 -8.59 -8.30 -6.57
N ILE A 248 -8.67 -7.18 -7.27
CA ILE A 248 -7.63 -6.77 -8.22
C ILE A 248 -6.34 -6.35 -7.51
N GLU A 249 -6.40 -5.64 -6.37
CA GLU A 249 -5.22 -5.36 -5.54
C GLU A 249 -4.52 -6.67 -5.12
N LYS A 250 -5.28 -7.68 -4.70
CA LYS A 250 -4.73 -9.02 -4.37
C LYS A 250 -4.20 -9.75 -5.61
N ALA A 251 -4.87 -9.62 -6.77
CA ALA A 251 -4.36 -10.16 -8.03
C ALA A 251 -3.02 -9.56 -8.42
N GLN A 252 -2.85 -8.25 -8.26
CA GLN A 252 -1.58 -7.56 -8.51
C GLN A 252 -0.46 -8.15 -7.65
N LEU A 253 -0.71 -8.40 -6.37
CA LEU A 253 0.25 -9.05 -5.48
C LEU A 253 0.60 -10.47 -5.95
N ILE A 254 -0.40 -11.32 -6.21
CA ILE A 254 -0.18 -12.69 -6.67
C ILE A 254 0.59 -12.71 -8.01
N LEU A 255 0.22 -11.83 -8.94
CA LEU A 255 0.91 -11.71 -10.23
C LEU A 255 2.38 -11.32 -10.09
N ILE A 256 2.75 -10.66 -9.00
CA ILE A 256 4.11 -10.23 -8.68
C ILE A 256 4.86 -11.28 -7.84
N THR A 257 4.19 -12.02 -6.96
CA THR A 257 4.83 -12.90 -5.97
C THR A 257 4.78 -14.38 -6.30
N ASP A 258 4.03 -14.76 -7.33
CA ASP A 258 3.76 -16.18 -7.67
C ASP A 258 3.79 -16.39 -9.19
N ASP A 259 4.33 -17.53 -9.62
CA ASP A 259 4.35 -17.95 -11.03
C ASP A 259 3.04 -18.58 -11.50
N MET A 260 2.01 -18.56 -10.65
CA MET A 260 0.68 -19.05 -10.96
C MET A 260 0.16 -18.47 -12.28
N SER A 261 -0.42 -19.28 -13.16
CA SER A 261 -1.00 -18.80 -14.41
C SER A 261 -2.06 -17.72 -14.16
N ILE A 262 -2.19 -16.74 -15.04
CA ILE A 262 -3.17 -15.64 -14.90
C ILE A 262 -4.60 -16.19 -14.74
N LYS A 263 -4.90 -17.28 -15.44
CA LYS A 263 -6.18 -17.99 -15.30
C LYS A 263 -6.36 -18.53 -13.88
N ASN A 264 -5.32 -19.12 -13.31
CA ASN A 264 -5.37 -19.65 -11.94
C ASN A 264 -5.45 -18.52 -10.91
N VAL A 265 -4.81 -17.37 -11.15
CA VAL A 265 -4.97 -16.17 -10.31
C VAL A 265 -6.43 -15.70 -10.29
N ALA A 266 -7.09 -15.65 -11.47
CA ALA A 266 -8.50 -15.30 -11.55
C ALA A 266 -9.39 -16.29 -10.77
N LEU A 267 -9.13 -17.60 -10.94
CA LEU A 267 -9.86 -18.66 -10.23
C LEU A 267 -9.63 -18.61 -8.72
N ASN A 268 -8.39 -18.40 -8.27
CA ASN A 268 -8.04 -18.27 -6.85
C ASN A 268 -8.76 -17.09 -6.18
N LEU A 269 -9.09 -16.07 -6.95
CA LEU A 269 -9.85 -14.92 -6.48
C LEU A 269 -11.35 -15.04 -6.78
N ALA A 270 -11.82 -16.26 -7.07
CA ALA A 270 -13.20 -16.56 -7.38
C ALA A 270 -13.83 -15.66 -8.46
N PHE A 271 -13.08 -15.44 -9.55
CA PHE A 271 -13.64 -14.91 -10.79
C PHE A 271 -14.09 -16.07 -11.67
N GLU A 272 -15.39 -16.21 -11.89
CA GLU A 272 -15.97 -17.26 -12.73
C GLU A 272 -15.65 -17.06 -14.22
N ASP A 273 -15.62 -15.79 -14.67
CA ASP A 273 -15.29 -15.41 -16.04
C ASP A 273 -13.91 -14.76 -16.13
N TYR A 274 -12.98 -15.51 -16.74
CA TYR A 274 -11.62 -15.03 -17.01
C TYR A 274 -11.56 -13.77 -17.89
N SER A 275 -12.49 -13.65 -18.87
CA SER A 275 -12.56 -12.49 -19.74
C SER A 275 -13.03 -11.24 -18.96
N TYR A 276 -13.96 -11.44 -18.02
CA TYR A 276 -14.38 -10.36 -17.10
C TYR A 276 -13.23 -9.92 -16.20
N PHE A 277 -12.48 -10.88 -15.62
CA PHE A 277 -11.29 -10.57 -14.82
C PHE A 277 -10.29 -9.72 -15.61
N ASN A 278 -9.95 -10.10 -16.85
CA ASN A 278 -9.00 -9.34 -17.67
C ASN A 278 -9.48 -7.90 -17.95
N ARG A 279 -10.76 -7.74 -18.32
CA ARG A 279 -11.34 -6.41 -18.57
C ARG A 279 -11.35 -5.56 -17.29
N LEU A 280 -11.71 -6.15 -16.15
CA LEU A 280 -11.76 -5.46 -14.87
C LEU A 280 -10.37 -5.06 -14.39
N PHE A 281 -9.39 -5.97 -14.50
CA PHE A 281 -8.01 -5.71 -14.17
C PHE A 281 -7.47 -4.53 -14.99
N LYS A 282 -7.62 -4.58 -16.31
CA LYS A 282 -7.22 -3.47 -17.20
C LYS A 282 -7.95 -2.17 -16.88
N LYS A 283 -9.24 -2.21 -16.55
CA LYS A 283 -10.01 -1.02 -16.16
C LYS A 283 -9.46 -0.37 -14.89
N ILE A 284 -9.03 -1.16 -13.90
CA ILE A 284 -8.56 -0.66 -12.59
C ILE A 284 -7.08 -0.26 -12.66
N THR A 285 -6.24 -1.06 -13.31
CA THR A 285 -4.78 -0.85 -13.32
C THR A 285 -4.27 -0.05 -14.53
N GLY A 286 -5.05 0.00 -15.61
CA GLY A 286 -4.70 0.63 -16.88
C GLY A 286 -4.08 -0.31 -17.91
N ILE A 287 -3.60 -1.49 -17.50
CA ILE A 287 -2.94 -2.50 -18.35
C ILE A 287 -3.52 -3.89 -18.10
N THR A 288 -3.33 -4.82 -19.03
CA THR A 288 -3.81 -6.20 -18.86
C THR A 288 -3.00 -6.95 -17.79
N PRO A 289 -3.52 -8.04 -17.19
CA PRO A 289 -2.75 -8.88 -16.27
C PRO A 289 -1.47 -9.44 -16.89
N GLN A 290 -1.50 -9.75 -18.20
CA GLN A 290 -0.32 -10.22 -18.92
C GLN A 290 0.72 -9.10 -19.09
N GLU A 291 0.30 -7.92 -19.52
CA GLU A 291 1.18 -6.74 -19.59
C GLU A 291 1.70 -6.37 -18.21
N TYR A 292 0.86 -6.45 -17.17
CA TYR A 292 1.25 -6.22 -15.77
C TYR A 292 2.34 -7.20 -15.35
N ARG A 293 2.18 -8.49 -15.60
CA ARG A 293 3.20 -9.51 -15.33
C ARG A 293 4.46 -9.31 -16.18
N THR A 294 4.32 -9.04 -17.48
CA THR A 294 5.44 -8.92 -18.42
C THR A 294 6.22 -7.62 -18.23
N SER A 295 5.55 -6.51 -17.93
CA SER A 295 6.22 -5.25 -17.58
C SER A 295 7.08 -5.38 -16.32
N TYR A 296 6.93 -6.50 -15.64
CA TYR A 296 7.66 -6.91 -14.46
C TYR A 296 8.64 -8.09 -14.71
N HIS A 297 8.68 -8.66 -15.93
CA HIS A 297 9.59 -9.74 -16.33
C HIS A 297 10.65 -9.31 -17.37
N SER A 298 10.53 -8.10 -17.93
CA SER A 298 11.52 -7.47 -18.82
C SER A 298 12.36 -6.46 -18.03
#